data_826e812dbb0201bf724cbbccbaafe9f9
#
_entry.id   826e812dbb0201bf724cbbccbaafe9f9
#
_cell.length_a   1.000
_cell.length_b   1.000
_cell.length_c   1.000
_cell.angle_alpha   90.00
_cell.angle_beta   90.00
_cell.angle_gamma   90.00
#
_symmetry.space_group_name_H-M   'P 1'
#
loop_
_entity.id
_entity.type
_entity.pdbx_description
1 polymer ?
#
loop_
_entity_poly.entity_id
_entity_poly.type
_entity_poly.pdbx_seq_one_letter_code
_entity_poly.pdbx_strand_id
1 'polypeptide(L)'
;GTQIAMKKYNCGFKAIDLILITHLHGDHIIGLIGLLQTMGNSGKTDDLTIVGPVGIIDAMNAIKVLVEYLPYRVYVVENPKEKFSLEHDILKDIEISTIDLEHSTECIGYSLYFKRKAKFDRQKAMSNDVPQILWKKLQEQDTVIYNDKTYYSSMVLGDERKGIKLSFITDTRPTFEIPQFIYGSDLFICEGMYGDDLDISKAVKNKHMTFREAASLANAGNVDKLLLTHFSPSIEEPKDFAHNATNLFKDTIIGEDGLSLSLSYKD
;
A
#
# COMPACT_ATOMS: atom_id res chain seq x y z
N GLY A 1 -20.70 0.79 0.42
CA GLY A 1 -20.48 0.88 1.85
C GLY A 1 -19.17 1.50 2.30
N THR A 2 -18.16 1.67 1.41
CA THR A 2 -16.82 2.17 1.82
C THR A 2 -16.88 3.47 2.62
N GLN A 3 -17.59 4.49 2.13
CA GLN A 3 -17.73 5.78 2.82
C GLN A 3 -18.48 5.68 4.15
N ILE A 4 -19.38 4.70 4.32
CA ILE A 4 -20.09 4.46 5.57
C ILE A 4 -19.11 3.90 6.62
N ALA A 5 -18.31 2.89 6.25
CA ALA A 5 -17.29 2.33 7.11
C ALA A 5 -16.23 3.38 7.48
N MET A 6 -15.74 4.15 6.52
CA MET A 6 -14.80 5.25 6.76
C MET A 6 -15.35 6.28 7.76
N LYS A 7 -16.61 6.67 7.62
CA LYS A 7 -17.27 7.59 8.57
C LYS A 7 -17.40 6.97 9.96
N LYS A 8 -17.78 5.69 10.05
CA LYS A 8 -17.91 4.96 11.33
C LYS A 8 -16.59 4.96 12.11
N TYR A 9 -15.46 4.82 11.42
CA TYR A 9 -14.13 4.76 12.02
C TYR A 9 -13.35 6.08 11.97
N ASN A 10 -14.04 7.20 11.71
CA ASN A 10 -13.47 8.54 11.66
C ASN A 10 -12.33 8.72 10.66
N CYS A 11 -12.33 7.98 9.57
CA CYS A 11 -11.40 8.19 8.48
C CYS A 11 -11.80 9.45 7.70
N GLY A 12 -10.83 10.34 7.48
CA GLY A 12 -11.05 11.57 6.71
C GLY A 12 -11.22 11.28 5.21
N PHE A 13 -12.04 12.06 4.52
CA PHE A 13 -12.25 11.96 3.07
C PHE A 13 -11.38 12.95 2.29
N LYS A 14 -11.19 14.14 2.82
CA LYS A 14 -10.51 15.24 2.12
C LYS A 14 -9.04 14.94 1.86
N ALA A 15 -8.37 14.23 2.77
CA ALA A 15 -6.94 13.95 2.72
C ALA A 15 -6.57 12.67 1.94
N ILE A 16 -7.51 12.11 1.15
CA ILE A 16 -7.22 10.95 0.31
C ILE A 16 -6.60 11.45 -1.00
N ASP A 17 -5.34 11.15 -1.23
CA ASP A 17 -4.60 11.56 -2.44
C ASP A 17 -4.30 10.38 -3.37
N LEU A 18 -4.42 9.14 -2.85
CA LEU A 18 -4.16 7.91 -3.59
C LEU A 18 -5.21 6.85 -3.25
N ILE A 19 -5.74 6.19 -4.29
CA ILE A 19 -6.58 4.99 -4.18
C ILE A 19 -5.93 3.90 -5.01
N LEU A 20 -5.74 2.72 -4.40
CA LEU A 20 -5.17 1.54 -5.02
C LEU A 20 -6.27 0.49 -5.18
N ILE A 21 -6.61 0.15 -6.43
CA ILE A 21 -7.63 -0.86 -6.77
C ILE A 21 -6.92 -2.15 -7.18
N THR A 22 -7.25 -3.24 -6.52
CA THR A 22 -6.61 -4.54 -6.80
C THR A 22 -7.18 -5.21 -8.04
N HIS A 23 -8.50 -5.21 -8.19
CA HIS A 23 -9.23 -5.81 -9.32
C HIS A 23 -10.63 -5.20 -9.48
N LEU A 24 -11.34 -5.58 -10.55
CA LEU A 24 -12.57 -4.92 -10.96
C LEU A 24 -13.85 -5.72 -10.63
N HIS A 25 -13.81 -6.68 -9.70
CA HIS A 25 -15.05 -7.26 -9.21
C HIS A 25 -15.91 -6.21 -8.50
N GLY A 26 -17.23 -6.34 -8.60
CA GLY A 26 -18.17 -5.31 -8.15
C GLY A 26 -18.03 -4.94 -6.69
N ASP A 27 -17.77 -5.89 -5.81
CA ASP A 27 -17.57 -5.69 -4.38
C ASP A 27 -16.28 -4.93 -4.05
N HIS A 28 -15.33 -4.84 -4.99
CA HIS A 28 -14.07 -4.10 -4.82
C HIS A 28 -14.08 -2.71 -5.50
N ILE A 29 -14.97 -2.44 -6.47
CA ILE A 29 -14.96 -1.17 -7.21
C ILE A 29 -16.25 -0.36 -7.15
N ILE A 30 -17.44 -0.97 -7.01
CA ILE A 30 -18.72 -0.22 -7.07
C ILE A 30 -18.80 0.88 -5.99
N GLY A 31 -18.20 0.67 -4.83
CA GLY A 31 -18.14 1.66 -3.76
C GLY A 31 -17.40 2.95 -4.13
N LEU A 32 -16.54 2.92 -5.15
CA LEU A 32 -15.75 4.06 -5.60
C LEU A 32 -16.61 5.24 -6.06
N ILE A 33 -17.75 4.99 -6.73
CA ILE A 33 -18.67 6.03 -7.20
C ILE A 33 -19.12 6.93 -6.04
N GLY A 34 -19.62 6.33 -4.98
CA GLY A 34 -20.09 7.05 -3.80
C GLY A 34 -18.94 7.67 -3.00
N LEU A 35 -17.76 7.03 -2.98
CA LEU A 35 -16.57 7.55 -2.31
C LEU A 35 -16.11 8.85 -2.98
N LEU A 36 -15.96 8.87 -4.32
CA LEU A 36 -15.53 10.05 -5.06
C LEU A 36 -16.45 11.25 -4.84
N GLN A 37 -17.78 11.04 -4.88
CA GLN A 37 -18.74 12.10 -4.57
C GLN A 37 -18.64 12.59 -3.11
N THR A 38 -18.48 11.65 -2.17
CA THR A 38 -18.35 11.99 -0.74
C THR A 38 -17.08 12.79 -0.47
N MET A 39 -15.96 12.47 -1.14
CA MET A 39 -14.71 13.24 -1.07
C MET A 39 -14.93 14.69 -1.53
N GLY A 40 -15.57 14.89 -2.69
CA GLY A 40 -15.91 16.22 -3.20
C GLY A 40 -16.81 17.01 -2.25
N ASN A 41 -17.88 16.37 -1.76
CA ASN A 41 -18.81 16.99 -0.80
C ASN A 41 -18.15 17.32 0.56
N SER A 42 -17.05 16.62 0.89
CA SER A 42 -16.24 16.88 2.10
C SER A 42 -15.21 18.00 1.91
N GLY A 43 -15.19 18.64 0.74
CA GLY A 43 -14.32 19.77 0.44
C GLY A 43 -12.93 19.39 -0.05
N LYS A 44 -12.75 18.21 -0.67
CA LYS A 44 -11.52 17.88 -1.39
C LYS A 44 -11.44 18.71 -2.67
N THR A 45 -10.30 19.35 -2.87
CA THR A 45 -9.97 20.17 -4.06
C THR A 45 -8.66 19.75 -4.70
N ASP A 46 -7.79 19.08 -3.94
CA ASP A 46 -6.49 18.60 -4.39
C ASP A 46 -6.67 17.35 -5.27
N ASP A 47 -5.76 17.16 -6.22
CA ASP A 47 -5.80 16.07 -7.18
C ASP A 47 -5.80 14.70 -6.50
N LEU A 48 -6.44 13.72 -7.15
CA LEU A 48 -6.50 12.32 -6.72
C LEU A 48 -5.85 11.45 -7.77
N THR A 49 -5.02 10.51 -7.35
CA THR A 49 -4.51 9.44 -8.20
C THR A 49 -5.21 8.12 -7.88
N ILE A 50 -5.67 7.42 -8.90
CA ILE A 50 -6.20 6.06 -8.81
C ILE A 50 -5.28 5.15 -9.62
N VAL A 51 -4.76 4.10 -8.97
CA VAL A 51 -3.97 3.05 -9.61
C VAL A 51 -4.80 1.77 -9.61
N GLY A 52 -4.80 1.03 -10.71
CA GLY A 52 -5.55 -0.21 -10.80
C GLY A 52 -5.03 -1.18 -11.87
N PRO A 53 -5.64 -2.36 -11.98
CA PRO A 53 -5.29 -3.37 -12.96
C PRO A 53 -5.64 -2.93 -14.39
N VAL A 54 -5.34 -3.76 -15.37
CA VAL A 54 -5.85 -3.61 -16.75
C VAL A 54 -7.38 -3.50 -16.72
N GLY A 55 -7.92 -2.50 -17.43
CA GLY A 55 -9.36 -2.18 -17.49
C GLY A 55 -9.79 -1.07 -16.51
N ILE A 56 -8.91 -0.59 -15.63
CA ILE A 56 -9.28 0.50 -14.68
C ILE A 56 -9.61 1.80 -15.41
N ILE A 57 -8.96 2.09 -16.54
CA ILE A 57 -9.26 3.29 -17.35
C ILE A 57 -10.70 3.22 -17.87
N ASP A 58 -11.11 2.09 -18.42
CA ASP A 58 -12.48 1.89 -18.93
C ASP A 58 -13.52 1.94 -17.80
N ALA A 59 -13.22 1.33 -16.65
CA ALA A 59 -14.06 1.39 -15.47
C ALA A 59 -14.22 2.86 -14.99
N MET A 60 -13.16 3.63 -14.96
CA MET A 60 -13.21 5.05 -14.57
C MET A 60 -13.95 5.92 -15.60
N ASN A 61 -13.86 5.61 -16.88
CA ASN A 61 -14.65 6.27 -17.92
C ASN A 61 -16.14 6.00 -17.74
N ALA A 62 -16.53 4.76 -17.39
CA ALA A 62 -17.93 4.43 -17.07
C ALA A 62 -18.40 5.15 -15.78
N ILE A 63 -17.56 5.22 -14.75
CA ILE A 63 -17.86 5.94 -13.51
C ILE A 63 -18.09 7.44 -13.76
N LYS A 64 -17.31 8.08 -14.64
CA LYS A 64 -17.46 9.50 -15.00
C LYS A 64 -18.84 9.82 -15.58
N VAL A 65 -19.52 8.87 -16.22
CA VAL A 65 -20.89 9.06 -16.71
C VAL A 65 -21.88 9.21 -15.55
N LEU A 66 -21.62 8.55 -14.42
CA LEU A 66 -22.47 8.56 -13.23
C LEU A 66 -22.08 9.68 -12.25
N VAL A 67 -20.83 10.12 -12.31
CA VAL A 67 -20.27 11.19 -11.44
C VAL A 67 -19.99 12.40 -12.33
N GLU A 68 -21.02 13.22 -12.54
CA GLU A 68 -21.01 14.32 -13.51
C GLU A 68 -19.96 15.41 -13.17
N TYR A 69 -19.76 15.69 -11.88
CA TYR A 69 -18.86 16.74 -11.43
C TYR A 69 -18.08 16.34 -10.17
N LEU A 70 -16.77 16.59 -10.23
CA LEU A 70 -15.87 16.51 -9.06
C LEU A 70 -15.09 17.84 -8.96
N PRO A 71 -14.94 18.43 -7.76
CA PRO A 71 -14.18 19.68 -7.58
C PRO A 71 -12.66 19.47 -7.60
N TYR A 72 -12.18 18.30 -8.02
CA TYR A 72 -10.77 17.91 -8.11
C TYR A 72 -10.53 17.05 -9.36
N ARG A 73 -9.27 16.97 -9.80
CA ARG A 73 -8.89 16.10 -10.93
C ARG A 73 -8.64 14.69 -10.45
N VAL A 74 -8.94 13.72 -11.32
CA VAL A 74 -8.63 12.31 -11.10
C VAL A 74 -7.69 11.82 -12.18
N TYR A 75 -6.48 11.46 -11.77
CA TYR A 75 -5.49 10.77 -12.61
C TYR A 75 -5.63 9.28 -12.45
N VAL A 76 -5.55 8.54 -13.56
CA VAL A 76 -5.67 7.08 -13.56
C VAL A 76 -4.39 6.48 -14.11
N VAL A 77 -3.78 5.57 -13.36
CA VAL A 77 -2.59 4.81 -13.74
C VAL A 77 -3.00 3.34 -13.85
N GLU A 78 -2.92 2.81 -15.06
CA GLU A 78 -3.30 1.42 -15.34
C GLU A 78 -2.08 0.51 -15.31
N ASN A 79 -2.14 -0.51 -14.47
CA ASN A 79 -1.21 -1.64 -14.39
C ASN A 79 0.27 -1.24 -14.55
N PRO A 80 0.80 -0.36 -13.69
CA PRO A 80 2.20 0.04 -13.77
C PRO A 80 3.10 -1.17 -13.50
N LYS A 81 4.04 -1.44 -14.43
CA LYS A 81 4.97 -2.58 -14.31
C LYS A 81 6.28 -2.21 -13.64
N GLU A 82 6.64 -0.96 -13.68
CA GLU A 82 7.84 -0.43 -13.03
C GLU A 82 7.50 0.20 -11.69
N LYS A 83 8.47 0.23 -10.80
CA LYS A 83 8.36 1.00 -9.56
C LYS A 83 8.20 2.48 -9.86
N PHE A 84 7.30 3.13 -9.16
CA PHE A 84 7.03 4.54 -9.35
C PHE A 84 6.79 5.24 -8.01
N SER A 85 6.96 6.54 -7.99
CA SER A 85 6.52 7.45 -6.93
C SER A 85 5.64 8.53 -7.55
N LEU A 86 4.71 9.06 -6.78
CA LEU A 86 3.85 10.14 -7.27
C LEU A 86 4.53 11.49 -7.03
N GLU A 87 4.42 12.39 -8.01
CA GLU A 87 4.88 13.78 -7.88
C GLU A 87 3.92 14.60 -6.99
N HIS A 88 3.82 14.21 -5.74
CA HIS A 88 2.97 14.86 -4.74
C HIS A 88 3.75 15.03 -3.44
N ASP A 89 3.65 16.18 -2.79
CA ASP A 89 4.51 16.52 -1.63
C ASP A 89 4.52 15.46 -0.52
N ILE A 90 3.40 14.79 -0.27
CA ILE A 90 3.30 13.73 0.74
C ILE A 90 3.69 12.36 0.18
N LEU A 91 3.41 12.09 -1.10
CA LEU A 91 3.57 10.76 -1.71
C LEU A 91 4.91 10.56 -2.40
N LYS A 92 5.70 11.60 -2.62
CA LYS A 92 7.02 11.53 -3.28
C LYS A 92 8.03 10.64 -2.56
N ASP A 93 7.89 10.51 -1.23
CA ASP A 93 8.75 9.66 -0.40
C ASP A 93 8.22 8.21 -0.30
N ILE A 94 7.12 7.88 -1.03
CA ILE A 94 6.56 6.55 -1.11
C ILE A 94 6.86 5.95 -2.48
N GLU A 95 7.59 4.84 -2.50
CA GLU A 95 7.80 4.03 -3.71
C GLU A 95 6.72 2.95 -3.77
N ILE A 96 6.02 2.88 -4.90
CA ILE A 96 4.94 1.92 -5.13
C ILE A 96 5.41 0.89 -6.15
N SER A 97 5.15 -0.38 -5.86
CA SER A 97 5.39 -1.50 -6.77
C SER A 97 4.13 -2.34 -6.88
N THR A 98 3.95 -2.99 -8.01
CA THR A 98 2.83 -3.91 -8.26
C THR A 98 3.32 -5.29 -8.66
N ILE A 99 2.46 -6.28 -8.49
CA ILE A 99 2.65 -7.66 -8.95
C ILE A 99 1.34 -8.18 -9.53
N ASP A 100 1.39 -8.90 -10.64
CA ASP A 100 0.23 -9.60 -11.17
C ASP A 100 -0.12 -10.81 -10.28
N LEU A 101 -1.40 -11.05 -10.07
CA LEU A 101 -1.93 -12.09 -9.18
C LEU A 101 -2.82 -13.07 -9.95
N GLU A 102 -2.95 -14.29 -9.41
CA GLU A 102 -3.76 -15.33 -10.02
C GLU A 102 -5.20 -15.32 -9.49
N HIS A 103 -6.08 -14.61 -10.16
CA HIS A 103 -7.51 -14.56 -9.84
C HIS A 103 -8.40 -14.83 -11.07
N SER A 104 -9.71 -14.74 -10.91
CA SER A 104 -10.67 -14.95 -12.00
C SER A 104 -10.76 -13.77 -12.98
N THR A 105 -10.20 -12.63 -12.62
CA THR A 105 -10.03 -11.42 -13.44
C THR A 105 -8.63 -10.86 -13.24
N GLU A 106 -8.26 -9.88 -14.07
CA GLU A 106 -7.01 -9.12 -13.87
C GLU A 106 -6.93 -8.57 -12.45
N CYS A 107 -5.91 -8.99 -11.71
CA CYS A 107 -5.73 -8.65 -10.31
C CYS A 107 -4.27 -8.31 -10.04
N ILE A 108 -4.03 -7.27 -9.25
CA ILE A 108 -2.70 -6.82 -8.88
C ILE A 108 -2.56 -6.63 -7.36
N GLY A 109 -1.41 -7.02 -6.85
CA GLY A 109 -0.99 -6.71 -5.49
C GLY A 109 -0.13 -5.46 -5.44
N TYR A 110 0.01 -4.87 -4.27
CA TYR A 110 0.75 -3.63 -4.04
C TYR A 110 1.82 -3.79 -2.97
N SER A 111 2.94 -3.10 -3.16
CA SER A 111 3.94 -2.87 -2.11
C SER A 111 4.26 -1.39 -2.04
N LEU A 112 4.17 -0.83 -0.85
CA LEU A 112 4.43 0.57 -0.53
C LEU A 112 5.69 0.62 0.32
N TYR A 113 6.72 1.31 -0.17
CA TYR A 113 7.95 1.52 0.58
C TYR A 113 8.07 2.99 0.99
N PHE A 114 7.90 3.26 2.26
CA PHE A 114 8.02 4.59 2.88
C PHE A 114 9.49 4.87 3.15
N LYS A 115 10.11 5.70 2.30
CA LYS A 115 11.53 6.03 2.41
C LYS A 115 11.81 6.75 3.71
N ARG A 116 12.94 6.42 4.33
CA ARG A 116 13.42 7.11 5.52
C ARG A 116 14.59 8.00 5.15
N LYS A 117 14.45 9.31 5.39
CA LYS A 117 15.53 10.27 5.12
C LYS A 117 16.79 9.91 5.91
N ALA A 118 17.94 10.01 5.26
CA ALA A 118 19.24 9.87 5.91
C ALA A 118 19.42 10.92 7.03
N LYS A 119 20.16 10.59 8.08
CA LYS A 119 20.49 11.57 9.14
C LYS A 119 21.51 12.55 8.64
N PHE A 120 21.42 13.80 9.12
CA PHE A 120 22.47 14.79 8.92
C PHE A 120 23.76 14.30 9.59
N ASP A 121 24.85 14.34 8.84
CA ASP A 121 26.20 14.00 9.30
C ASP A 121 27.06 15.27 9.34
N ARG A 122 27.27 15.78 10.55
CA ARG A 122 28.06 16.99 10.75
C ARG A 122 29.53 16.83 10.33
N GLN A 123 30.11 15.65 10.57
CA GLN A 123 31.51 15.41 10.23
C GLN A 123 31.71 15.40 8.72
N LYS A 124 30.78 14.72 8.02
CA LYS A 124 30.74 14.67 6.56
C LYS A 124 30.53 16.07 5.96
N ALA A 125 29.63 16.87 6.52
CA ALA A 125 29.40 18.25 6.09
C ALA A 125 30.64 19.13 6.26
N MET A 126 31.35 18.97 7.37
CA MET A 126 32.60 19.70 7.62
C MET A 126 33.75 19.23 6.71
N SER A 127 33.94 17.92 6.52
CA SER A 127 34.99 17.37 5.65
C SER A 127 34.78 17.71 4.16
N ASN A 128 33.55 17.99 3.75
CA ASN A 128 33.22 18.44 2.40
C ASN A 128 33.19 19.99 2.26
N ASP A 129 33.65 20.72 3.29
CA ASP A 129 33.67 22.20 3.31
C ASP A 129 32.31 22.84 2.96
N VAL A 130 31.21 22.23 3.42
CA VAL A 130 29.86 22.75 3.18
C VAL A 130 29.54 23.87 4.15
N PRO A 131 29.23 25.10 3.66
CA PRO A 131 28.85 26.23 4.51
C PRO A 131 27.66 25.89 5.42
N GLN A 132 27.75 26.23 6.72
CA GLN A 132 26.72 25.90 7.71
C GLN A 132 25.31 26.42 7.32
N ILE A 133 25.24 27.56 6.65
CA ILE A 133 23.99 28.14 6.16
C ILE A 133 23.24 27.23 5.18
N LEU A 134 23.92 26.28 4.53
CA LEU A 134 23.36 25.35 3.57
C LEU A 134 22.90 24.03 4.20
N TRP A 135 23.34 23.70 5.42
CA TRP A 135 23.11 22.39 6.04
C TRP A 135 21.65 22.01 6.13
N LYS A 136 20.78 22.95 6.55
CA LYS A 136 19.34 22.71 6.61
C LYS A 136 18.74 22.56 5.21
N LYS A 137 19.13 23.40 4.27
CA LYS A 137 18.64 23.35 2.89
C LYS A 137 18.97 22.02 2.21
N LEU A 138 20.20 21.53 2.40
CA LEU A 138 20.65 20.26 1.82
C LEU A 138 20.05 19.01 2.49
N GLN A 139 19.38 19.13 3.63
CA GLN A 139 18.58 18.06 4.21
C GLN A 139 17.17 17.97 3.56
N GLU A 140 16.74 19.04 2.89
CA GLU A 140 15.41 19.17 2.27
C GLU A 140 15.46 19.13 0.73
N GLN A 141 16.62 19.51 0.16
CA GLN A 141 16.85 19.63 -1.29
C GLN A 141 18.09 18.85 -1.71
N ASP A 142 18.02 18.15 -2.82
CA ASP A 142 19.13 17.33 -3.33
C ASP A 142 20.31 18.18 -3.78
N THR A 143 20.05 19.41 -4.24
CA THR A 143 21.07 20.30 -4.79
C THR A 143 20.79 21.75 -4.39
N VAL A 144 21.83 22.46 -4.00
CA VAL A 144 21.78 23.91 -3.70
C VAL A 144 22.96 24.60 -4.35
N ILE A 145 22.71 25.68 -5.09
CA ILE A 145 23.76 26.55 -5.65
C ILE A 145 23.98 27.72 -4.71
N TYR A 146 25.24 27.96 -4.34
CA TYR A 146 25.64 29.05 -3.46
C TYR A 146 27.04 29.55 -3.85
N ASN A 147 27.18 30.86 -4.11
CA ASN A 147 28.43 31.50 -4.55
C ASN A 147 29.05 30.76 -5.77
N ASP A 148 28.25 30.53 -6.81
CA ASP A 148 28.62 29.87 -8.08
C ASP A 148 29.16 28.43 -7.91
N LYS A 149 28.99 27.84 -6.73
CA LYS A 149 29.33 26.45 -6.44
C LYS A 149 28.07 25.62 -6.15
N THR A 150 28.01 24.42 -6.72
CA THR A 150 26.92 23.47 -6.49
C THR A 150 27.26 22.56 -5.32
N TYR A 151 26.34 22.43 -4.38
CA TYR A 151 26.42 21.53 -3.24
C TYR A 151 25.31 20.50 -3.33
N TYR A 152 25.59 19.26 -2.91
CA TYR A 152 24.68 18.14 -2.99
C TYR A 152 24.30 17.66 -1.58
N SER A 153 23.08 17.15 -1.43
CA SER A 153 22.60 16.57 -0.16
C SER A 153 23.49 15.44 0.33
N SER A 154 24.07 14.66 -0.59
CA SER A 154 25.02 13.60 -0.28
C SER A 154 26.30 14.09 0.43
N MET A 155 26.63 15.37 0.40
CA MET A 155 27.79 15.97 1.08
C MET A 155 27.54 16.19 2.57
N VAL A 156 26.28 16.15 3.03
CA VAL A 156 25.86 16.43 4.41
C VAL A 156 25.01 15.33 5.04
N LEU A 157 24.54 14.36 4.24
CA LEU A 157 23.74 13.24 4.71
C LEU A 157 24.60 12.00 4.91
N GLY A 158 24.34 11.28 5.99
CA GLY A 158 24.92 9.97 6.27
C GLY A 158 24.36 8.86 5.37
N ASP A 159 24.51 7.62 5.83
CA ASP A 159 24.03 6.45 5.09
C ASP A 159 22.51 6.41 4.99
N GLU A 160 22.02 5.74 3.94
CA GLU A 160 20.60 5.44 3.78
C GLU A 160 20.09 4.63 4.97
N ARG A 161 18.85 4.89 5.34
CA ARG A 161 18.22 4.21 6.48
C ARG A 161 17.05 3.37 5.97
N LYS A 162 16.90 2.17 6.54
CA LYS A 162 15.77 1.29 6.20
C LYS A 162 14.45 2.05 6.41
N GLY A 163 13.63 2.08 5.37
CA GLY A 163 12.26 2.59 5.41
C GLY A 163 11.28 1.58 6.01
N ILE A 164 9.99 1.82 5.81
CA ILE A 164 8.91 0.90 6.17
C ILE A 164 8.32 0.34 4.88
N LYS A 165 8.20 -0.99 4.81
CA LYS A 165 7.56 -1.67 3.69
C LYS A 165 6.22 -2.27 4.12
N LEU A 166 5.14 -1.91 3.41
CA LEU A 166 3.83 -2.49 3.56
C LEU A 166 3.47 -3.19 2.25
N SER A 167 3.12 -4.47 2.29
CA SER A 167 2.61 -5.21 1.12
C SER A 167 1.17 -5.61 1.33
N PHE A 168 0.35 -5.47 0.28
CA PHE A 168 -1.08 -5.77 0.28
C PHE A 168 -1.41 -6.70 -0.89
N ILE A 169 -1.96 -7.87 -0.59
CA ILE A 169 -2.37 -8.88 -1.57
C ILE A 169 -3.73 -9.43 -1.19
N THR A 170 -4.67 -9.41 -2.10
CA THR A 170 -5.99 -9.98 -1.93
C THR A 170 -6.45 -10.70 -3.19
N ASP A 171 -7.39 -11.62 -3.05
CA ASP A 171 -8.06 -12.33 -4.14
C ASP A 171 -7.07 -13.01 -5.11
N THR A 172 -6.36 -14.01 -4.60
CA THR A 172 -5.38 -14.75 -5.40
C THR A 172 -5.07 -16.14 -4.86
N ARG A 173 -4.62 -17.01 -5.76
CA ARG A 173 -3.88 -18.21 -5.36
C ARG A 173 -2.45 -17.82 -4.96
N PRO A 174 -1.78 -18.59 -4.09
CA PRO A 174 -0.34 -18.44 -3.89
C PRO A 174 0.41 -18.66 -5.20
N THR A 175 1.26 -17.70 -5.58
CA THR A 175 2.18 -17.83 -6.70
C THR A 175 3.63 -17.81 -6.20
N PHE A 176 4.57 -18.27 -7.02
CA PHE A 176 5.98 -18.38 -6.62
C PHE A 176 6.67 -17.00 -6.55
N GLU A 177 6.10 -15.97 -7.17
CA GLU A 177 6.63 -14.62 -7.16
C GLU A 177 6.28 -13.85 -5.88
N ILE A 178 5.17 -14.19 -5.23
CA ILE A 178 4.67 -13.46 -4.05
C ILE A 178 5.72 -13.37 -2.94
N PRO A 179 6.41 -14.46 -2.54
CA PRO A 179 7.42 -14.36 -1.46
C PRO A 179 8.52 -13.35 -1.74
N GLN A 180 9.03 -13.28 -2.97
CA GLN A 180 10.04 -12.31 -3.35
C GLN A 180 9.49 -10.88 -3.36
N PHE A 181 8.25 -10.70 -3.81
CA PHE A 181 7.60 -9.39 -3.85
C PHE A 181 7.37 -8.80 -2.45
N ILE A 182 6.89 -9.62 -1.51
CA ILE A 182 6.63 -9.21 -0.13
C ILE A 182 7.88 -9.25 0.76
N TYR A 183 9.02 -9.70 0.24
CA TYR A 183 10.23 -9.95 1.04
C TYR A 183 10.60 -8.76 1.93
N GLY A 184 10.78 -9.05 3.23
CA GLY A 184 11.18 -8.07 4.24
C GLY A 184 10.14 -6.99 4.55
N SER A 185 8.86 -7.20 4.24
CA SER A 185 7.79 -6.27 4.62
C SER A 185 7.63 -6.19 6.13
N ASP A 186 7.50 -4.96 6.65
CA ASP A 186 7.20 -4.73 8.07
C ASP A 186 5.74 -5.12 8.39
N LEU A 187 4.85 -5.02 7.37
CA LEU A 187 3.49 -5.55 7.43
C LEU A 187 3.10 -6.14 6.08
N PHE A 188 2.67 -7.39 6.09
CA PHE A 188 2.03 -8.05 4.97
C PHE A 188 0.54 -8.20 5.25
N ILE A 189 -0.29 -7.50 4.50
CA ILE A 189 -1.75 -7.61 4.54
C ILE A 189 -2.15 -8.58 3.44
N CYS A 190 -2.79 -9.66 3.81
CA CYS A 190 -3.14 -10.74 2.91
C CYS A 190 -4.58 -11.19 3.09
N GLU A 191 -5.20 -11.67 2.01
CA GLU A 191 -6.45 -12.38 2.15
C GLU A 191 -6.31 -13.63 3.00
N GLY A 192 -7.41 -14.03 3.63
CA GLY A 192 -7.59 -15.32 4.25
C GLY A 192 -9.04 -15.72 4.04
N MET A 193 -9.45 -15.97 2.79
CA MET A 193 -10.85 -16.29 2.48
C MET A 193 -11.33 -17.51 3.25
N TYR A 194 -10.46 -18.50 3.44
CA TYR A 194 -10.81 -19.76 4.10
C TYR A 194 -9.96 -20.01 5.34
N GLY A 195 -10.61 -20.04 6.52
CA GLY A 195 -9.94 -20.30 7.80
C GLY A 195 -9.54 -21.76 7.97
N ASP A 196 -10.37 -22.69 7.51
CA ASP A 196 -10.15 -24.13 7.66
C ASP A 196 -9.31 -24.69 6.49
N ASP A 197 -8.30 -25.50 6.81
CA ASP A 197 -7.47 -26.21 5.84
C ASP A 197 -8.27 -27.21 5.01
N LEU A 198 -9.39 -27.71 5.52
CA LEU A 198 -10.31 -28.58 4.79
C LEU A 198 -10.99 -27.89 3.59
N ASP A 199 -11.00 -26.56 3.58
CA ASP A 199 -11.57 -25.76 2.49
C ASP A 199 -10.59 -25.51 1.34
N ILE A 200 -9.42 -26.16 1.32
CA ILE A 200 -8.40 -25.99 0.26
C ILE A 200 -8.96 -26.21 -1.14
N SER A 201 -9.87 -27.16 -1.32
CA SER A 201 -10.50 -27.40 -2.63
C SER A 201 -11.40 -26.23 -3.08
N LYS A 202 -12.05 -25.54 -2.14
CA LYS A 202 -12.83 -24.32 -2.42
C LYS A 202 -11.88 -23.15 -2.74
N ALA A 203 -10.78 -23.02 -1.99
CA ALA A 203 -9.77 -22.00 -2.23
C ALA A 203 -9.19 -22.11 -3.65
N VAL A 204 -8.82 -23.32 -4.06
CA VAL A 204 -8.32 -23.58 -5.43
C VAL A 204 -9.38 -23.24 -6.49
N LYS A 205 -10.62 -23.72 -6.31
CA LYS A 205 -11.70 -23.52 -7.26
C LYS A 205 -12.06 -22.03 -7.43
N ASN A 206 -12.09 -21.29 -6.35
CA ASN A 206 -12.53 -19.89 -6.34
C ASN A 206 -11.35 -18.91 -6.48
N LYS A 207 -10.12 -19.41 -6.64
CA LYS A 207 -8.88 -18.63 -6.74
C LYS A 207 -8.63 -17.70 -5.55
N HIS A 208 -8.77 -18.24 -4.36
CA HIS A 208 -8.43 -17.64 -3.08
C HIS A 208 -7.46 -18.52 -2.31
N MET A 209 -7.10 -18.15 -1.08
CA MET A 209 -6.21 -18.95 -0.25
C MET A 209 -6.77 -19.21 1.16
N THR A 210 -6.17 -20.21 1.82
CA THR A 210 -6.42 -20.52 3.22
C THR A 210 -5.51 -19.69 4.13
N PHE A 211 -5.85 -19.60 5.41
CA PHE A 211 -5.00 -18.97 6.44
C PHE A 211 -3.58 -19.57 6.45
N ARG A 212 -3.49 -20.90 6.31
CA ARG A 212 -2.21 -21.61 6.25
C ARG A 212 -1.37 -21.21 5.05
N GLU A 213 -1.98 -21.09 3.87
CA GLU A 213 -1.28 -20.66 2.66
C GLU A 213 -0.76 -19.24 2.79
N ALA A 214 -1.56 -18.29 3.30
CA ALA A 214 -1.13 -16.93 3.56
C ALA A 214 0.04 -16.86 4.57
N ALA A 215 -0.02 -17.66 5.64
CA ALA A 215 1.06 -17.76 6.63
C ALA A 215 2.34 -18.37 6.02
N SER A 216 2.20 -19.32 5.10
CA SER A 216 3.34 -19.90 4.38
C SER A 216 4.04 -18.86 3.50
N LEU A 217 3.27 -18.02 2.80
CA LEU A 217 3.80 -16.90 2.03
C LEU A 217 4.53 -15.89 2.93
N ALA A 218 3.93 -15.53 4.07
CA ALA A 218 4.52 -14.62 5.05
C ALA A 218 5.88 -15.12 5.56
N ASN A 219 5.95 -16.41 5.88
CA ASN A 219 7.19 -17.06 6.34
C ASN A 219 8.25 -17.08 5.22
N ALA A 220 7.87 -17.46 4.00
CA ALA A 220 8.78 -17.49 2.86
C ALA A 220 9.26 -16.08 2.45
N GLY A 221 8.40 -15.06 2.60
CA GLY A 221 8.73 -13.66 2.37
C GLY A 221 9.51 -12.98 3.50
N ASN A 222 9.80 -13.69 4.60
CA ASN A 222 10.49 -13.15 5.77
C ASN A 222 9.92 -11.79 6.21
N VAL A 223 8.59 -11.70 6.30
CA VAL A 223 7.89 -10.48 6.74
C VAL A 223 7.92 -10.37 8.26
N ASP A 224 7.74 -9.18 8.80
CA ASP A 224 7.71 -9.00 10.27
C ASP A 224 6.34 -9.35 10.85
N LYS A 225 5.25 -9.00 10.17
CA LYS A 225 3.88 -9.26 10.61
C LYS A 225 2.98 -9.63 9.45
N LEU A 226 2.05 -10.54 9.69
CA LEU A 226 0.96 -10.90 8.78
C LEU A 226 -0.36 -10.37 9.35
N LEU A 227 -1.11 -9.63 8.56
CA LEU A 227 -2.49 -9.26 8.85
C LEU A 227 -3.41 -9.99 7.86
N LEU A 228 -4.21 -10.93 8.36
CA LEU A 228 -5.23 -11.59 7.58
C LEU A 228 -6.50 -10.76 7.52
N THR A 229 -7.09 -10.68 6.35
CA THR A 229 -8.34 -9.96 6.06
C THR A 229 -9.11 -10.68 4.95
N HIS A 230 -10.22 -10.11 4.48
CA HIS A 230 -10.98 -10.65 3.36
C HIS A 230 -11.48 -12.09 3.62
N PHE A 231 -12.17 -12.26 4.75
CA PHE A 231 -12.72 -13.56 5.16
C PHE A 231 -14.01 -13.88 4.43
N SER A 232 -14.24 -15.17 4.18
CA SER A 232 -15.53 -15.62 3.62
C SER A 232 -16.69 -15.23 4.54
N PRO A 233 -17.80 -14.73 3.98
CA PRO A 233 -19.01 -14.47 4.76
C PRO A 233 -19.57 -15.70 5.49
N SER A 234 -19.12 -16.91 5.15
CA SER A 234 -19.48 -18.15 5.85
C SER A 234 -18.71 -18.41 7.14
N ILE A 235 -17.65 -17.61 7.41
CA ILE A 235 -16.89 -17.70 8.65
C ILE A 235 -17.53 -16.73 9.66
N GLU A 236 -18.15 -17.27 10.71
CA GLU A 236 -18.77 -16.46 11.76
C GLU A 236 -17.71 -15.78 12.63
N GLU A 237 -16.68 -16.53 13.06
CA GLU A 237 -15.60 -16.03 13.89
C GLU A 237 -14.23 -16.44 13.31
N PRO A 238 -13.57 -15.56 12.55
CA PRO A 238 -12.27 -15.86 11.95
C PRO A 238 -11.17 -16.23 12.97
N LYS A 239 -11.27 -15.71 14.19
CA LYS A 239 -10.30 -15.99 15.26
C LYS A 239 -10.24 -17.47 15.67
N ASP A 240 -11.33 -18.22 15.48
CA ASP A 240 -11.38 -19.66 15.79
C ASP A 240 -10.39 -20.47 14.92
N PHE A 241 -10.09 -19.97 13.71
CA PHE A 241 -9.16 -20.59 12.78
C PHE A 241 -7.73 -20.02 12.85
N ALA A 242 -7.48 -19.06 13.75
CA ALA A 242 -6.19 -18.38 13.84
C ALA A 242 -5.00 -19.35 13.97
N HIS A 243 -5.20 -20.50 14.64
CA HIS A 243 -4.19 -21.52 14.82
C HIS A 243 -3.64 -22.09 13.51
N ASN A 244 -4.43 -22.10 12.43
CA ASN A 244 -4.00 -22.55 11.10
C ASN A 244 -2.92 -21.64 10.49
N ALA A 245 -2.90 -20.37 10.85
CA ALA A 245 -1.84 -19.44 10.46
C ALA A 245 -0.74 -19.36 11.52
N THR A 246 -1.07 -19.17 12.80
CA THR A 246 -0.10 -18.90 13.85
C THR A 246 0.85 -20.07 14.16
N ASN A 247 0.46 -21.29 13.83
CA ASN A 247 1.34 -22.46 13.91
C ASN A 247 2.52 -22.39 12.90
N LEU A 248 2.36 -21.65 11.79
CA LEU A 248 3.41 -21.45 10.79
C LEU A 248 4.08 -20.08 10.90
N PHE A 249 3.32 -19.05 11.23
CA PHE A 249 3.81 -17.70 11.37
C PHE A 249 3.20 -17.05 12.60
N LYS A 250 3.97 -16.95 13.70
CA LYS A 250 3.48 -16.51 15.01
C LYS A 250 2.92 -15.09 15.01
N ASP A 251 3.59 -14.18 14.30
CA ASP A 251 3.22 -12.76 14.25
C ASP A 251 2.05 -12.52 13.28
N THR A 252 1.02 -13.36 13.38
CA THR A 252 -0.22 -13.25 12.59
C THR A 252 -1.30 -12.54 13.40
N ILE A 253 -1.94 -11.57 12.76
CA ILE A 253 -3.09 -10.82 13.27
C ILE A 253 -4.31 -11.20 12.44
N ILE A 254 -5.40 -11.58 13.10
CA ILE A 254 -6.70 -11.73 12.44
C ILE A 254 -7.37 -10.35 12.44
N GLY A 255 -7.58 -9.81 11.23
CA GLY A 255 -8.15 -8.48 11.04
C GLY A 255 -9.61 -8.41 11.50
N GLU A 256 -10.02 -7.23 11.90
CA GLU A 256 -11.41 -6.89 12.20
C GLU A 256 -11.69 -5.46 11.75
N ASP A 257 -12.95 -5.15 11.47
CA ASP A 257 -13.36 -3.82 11.05
C ASP A 257 -12.95 -2.75 12.07
N GLY A 258 -12.23 -1.73 11.61
CA GLY A 258 -11.76 -0.63 12.46
C GLY A 258 -10.44 -0.91 13.17
N LEU A 259 -9.78 -2.05 12.93
CA LEU A 259 -8.44 -2.30 13.44
C LEU A 259 -7.47 -1.20 13.00
N SER A 260 -6.70 -0.70 13.95
CA SER A 260 -5.64 0.28 13.69
C SER A 260 -4.29 -0.29 14.11
N LEU A 261 -3.33 -0.26 13.20
CA LEU A 261 -1.95 -0.68 13.44
C LEU A 261 -1.02 0.49 13.19
N SER A 262 -0.02 0.65 14.05
CA SER A 262 1.02 1.65 13.88
C SER A 262 2.34 0.98 13.52
N LEU A 263 2.97 1.44 12.45
CA LEU A 263 4.32 1.04 12.07
C LEU A 263 5.29 2.18 12.37
N SER A 264 6.45 1.86 12.87
CA SER A 264 7.50 2.83 13.17
C SER A 264 8.83 2.38 12.60
N TYR A 265 9.67 3.35 12.25
CA TYR A 265 11.03 3.04 11.80
C TYR A 265 11.78 2.30 12.90
N LYS A 266 12.45 1.21 12.53
CA LYS A 266 13.38 0.50 13.40
C LYS A 266 14.74 1.22 13.34
N ASP A 267 15.40 1.38 14.52
CA ASP A 267 16.73 1.98 14.62
C ASP A 267 17.83 0.98 14.25
#